data_10ede8921b5d9f1b80224c1d00121eb5
#
_entry.id   10ede8921b5d9f1b80224c1d00121eb5
#
_cell.length_a   1.000
_cell.length_b   1.000
_cell.length_c   1.000
_cell.angle_alpha   90.00
_cell.angle_beta   90.00
_cell.angle_gamma   90.00
#
_symmetry.space_group_name_H-M   'P 1'
#
loop_
_entity.id
_entity.type
_entity.pdbx_description
1 polymer ?
#
loop_
_entity_poly.entity_id
_entity_poly.type
_entity_poly.pdbx_seq_one_letter_code
_entity_poly.pdbx_strand_id
1 'polypeptide(L)'
;ISPDDMPNETEYLDDYAHLHVLLGSKNVHELNYLALYISTLPSLNEDVKNDYVEGYLDALIEQFEKKAAITIDDKEEFKKNIRHHMLSLYRRIRYHFPVETGQEPSGFSIEDEPLHKVVKACVRDCEGCFPIFKALPENEVCYIAAYFGGYLVNKSTTGFHRTRVLLVCPNGLTVSRILQYELYRYIPNIVVVGTISVSQLPTCQKEYDAIISTIPLPNYKRVLVVNPILTRMDIQKIVNAFNPSDSCFRISELTTLLHIIDRNAEIKNKNRLIHELVSLFYTKRERAKEYMLKDLIPKDKINVVKHVENWQKAIELAAQPLIQDHSIEPSYITAMINNVKEHGPYIVLDDYFALPHAKVDVGVNKLGMSLLVVKDEVDLLGRPVNVFLILATVDSTSHLNALATLSEILNDRKNIEIFRSGDKKNILEIINSY
;
A
#
# COMPACT_ATOMS: atom_id res chain seq x y z
N ILE A 1 -14.36 -14.40 -28.21
CA ILE A 1 -13.34 -13.47 -28.70
C ILE A 1 -13.47 -13.41 -30.20
N SER A 2 -13.68 -12.21 -30.79
CA SER A 2 -13.69 -12.04 -32.24
C SER A 2 -12.29 -12.36 -32.80
N PRO A 3 -12.19 -12.93 -34.02
CA PRO A 3 -10.89 -13.12 -34.68
C PRO A 3 -10.07 -11.83 -34.81
N ASP A 4 -10.75 -10.66 -34.87
CA ASP A 4 -10.14 -9.34 -34.97
C ASP A 4 -9.56 -8.85 -33.63
N ASP A 5 -9.95 -9.45 -32.49
CA ASP A 5 -9.46 -9.13 -31.14
C ASP A 5 -8.28 -10.03 -30.72
N MET A 6 -7.85 -10.94 -31.58
CA MET A 6 -6.71 -11.81 -31.29
C MET A 6 -5.42 -10.99 -31.33
N PRO A 7 -4.55 -11.12 -30.30
CA PRO A 7 -3.26 -10.43 -30.30
C PRO A 7 -2.40 -10.88 -31.46
N ASN A 8 -1.50 -10.01 -31.91
CA ASN A 8 -0.46 -10.40 -32.86
C ASN A 8 0.29 -11.60 -32.31
N GLU A 9 0.50 -12.63 -33.14
CA GLU A 9 1.10 -13.91 -32.77
C GLU A 9 2.40 -13.84 -31.97
N THR A 10 3.09 -12.70 -32.01
CA THR A 10 4.37 -12.48 -31.34
C THR A 10 4.32 -12.39 -29.81
N GLU A 11 3.15 -12.09 -29.20
CA GLU A 11 3.06 -11.92 -27.72
C GLU A 11 2.96 -13.25 -26.95
N TYR A 12 2.64 -14.38 -27.63
CA TYR A 12 2.45 -15.70 -27.00
C TYR A 12 3.00 -16.87 -27.86
N LEU A 13 3.85 -16.57 -28.82
CA LEU A 13 4.42 -17.56 -29.75
C LEU A 13 5.09 -18.75 -29.05
N ASP A 14 5.81 -18.52 -27.98
CA ASP A 14 6.48 -19.58 -27.23
C ASP A 14 5.49 -20.52 -26.55
N ASP A 15 4.43 -19.99 -25.93
CA ASP A 15 3.38 -20.77 -25.28
C ASP A 15 2.55 -21.54 -26.32
N TYR A 16 2.27 -20.93 -27.48
CA TYR A 16 1.56 -21.57 -28.60
C TYR A 16 2.35 -22.74 -29.19
N ALA A 17 3.63 -22.57 -29.45
CA ALA A 17 4.49 -23.61 -29.98
C ALA A 17 4.59 -24.81 -29.02
N HIS A 18 4.76 -24.57 -27.73
CA HIS A 18 4.76 -25.61 -26.70
C HIS A 18 3.43 -26.36 -26.61
N LEU A 19 2.30 -25.64 -26.65
CA LEU A 19 0.96 -26.23 -26.60
C LEU A 19 0.66 -27.08 -27.83
N HIS A 20 1.06 -26.63 -29.03
CA HIS A 20 0.91 -27.37 -30.25
C HIS A 20 1.62 -28.75 -30.19
N VAL A 21 2.84 -28.75 -29.63
CA VAL A 21 3.62 -29.98 -29.45
C VAL A 21 3.00 -30.90 -28.38
N LEU A 22 2.57 -30.33 -27.26
CA LEU A 22 2.05 -31.12 -26.11
C LEU A 22 0.66 -31.70 -26.37
N LEU A 23 -0.23 -30.97 -27.03
CA LEU A 23 -1.62 -31.36 -27.18
C LEU A 23 -1.89 -32.10 -28.51
N GLY A 24 -0.99 -31.98 -29.48
CA GLY A 24 -1.17 -32.60 -30.80
C GLY A 24 -2.45 -32.16 -31.53
N SER A 25 -3.11 -31.11 -31.03
CA SER A 25 -4.37 -30.61 -31.58
C SER A 25 -4.12 -29.92 -32.92
N LYS A 26 -5.00 -30.19 -33.90
CA LYS A 26 -5.02 -29.49 -35.19
C LYS A 26 -5.98 -28.30 -35.21
N ASN A 27 -6.72 -28.07 -34.10
CA ASN A 27 -7.66 -26.97 -34.01
C ASN A 27 -6.92 -25.69 -33.57
N VAL A 28 -6.58 -24.86 -34.53
CA VAL A 28 -5.85 -23.60 -34.31
C VAL A 28 -6.60 -22.66 -33.35
N HIS A 29 -7.92 -22.64 -33.40
CA HIS A 29 -8.71 -21.77 -32.50
C HIS A 29 -8.65 -22.22 -31.07
N GLU A 30 -8.67 -23.50 -30.76
CA GLU A 30 -8.51 -24.02 -29.40
C GLU A 30 -7.10 -23.75 -28.86
N LEU A 31 -6.07 -23.95 -29.68
CA LEU A 31 -4.69 -23.69 -29.30
C LEU A 31 -4.46 -22.21 -29.03
N ASN A 32 -4.99 -21.33 -29.89
CA ASN A 32 -4.91 -19.88 -29.67
C ASN A 32 -5.62 -19.47 -28.37
N TYR A 33 -6.82 -20.01 -28.10
CA TYR A 33 -7.54 -19.72 -26.89
C TYR A 33 -6.76 -20.18 -25.63
N LEU A 34 -6.21 -21.38 -25.68
CA LEU A 34 -5.42 -21.94 -24.56
C LEU A 34 -4.12 -21.16 -24.34
N ALA A 35 -3.40 -20.82 -25.43
CA ALA A 35 -2.18 -20.01 -25.32
C ALA A 35 -2.49 -18.64 -24.73
N LEU A 36 -3.57 -18.00 -25.20
CA LEU A 36 -4.01 -16.74 -24.66
C LEU A 36 -4.43 -16.87 -23.18
N TYR A 37 -5.19 -17.91 -22.83
CA TYR A 37 -5.56 -18.17 -21.44
C TYR A 37 -4.31 -18.36 -20.55
N ILE A 38 -3.37 -19.19 -20.98
CA ILE A 38 -2.10 -19.41 -20.25
C ILE A 38 -1.33 -18.10 -20.10
N SER A 39 -1.29 -17.26 -21.12
CA SER A 39 -0.63 -15.95 -21.06
C SER A 39 -1.25 -15.00 -20.05
N THR A 40 -2.52 -15.22 -19.66
CA THR A 40 -3.19 -14.45 -18.61
C THR A 40 -2.87 -14.95 -17.19
N LEU A 41 -2.27 -16.13 -17.05
CA LEU A 41 -1.84 -16.64 -15.75
C LEU A 41 -0.57 -15.93 -15.29
N PRO A 42 -0.35 -15.79 -13.97
CA PRO A 42 0.89 -15.23 -13.46
C PRO A 42 2.09 -16.06 -13.92
N SER A 43 2.84 -15.55 -14.88
CA SER A 43 4.02 -16.20 -15.42
C SER A 43 5.24 -16.00 -14.52
N LEU A 44 6.07 -17.02 -14.38
CA LEU A 44 7.37 -16.93 -13.71
C LEU A 44 8.49 -16.39 -14.63
N ASN A 45 8.16 -16.08 -15.89
CA ASN A 45 9.13 -15.56 -16.84
C ASN A 45 9.44 -14.08 -16.54
N GLU A 46 10.59 -13.83 -15.93
CA GLU A 46 10.99 -12.52 -15.37
C GLU A 46 11.22 -11.43 -16.43
N ASP A 47 11.32 -11.79 -17.73
CA ASP A 47 11.81 -10.89 -18.78
C ASP A 47 10.72 -10.27 -19.65
N VAL A 48 9.44 -10.60 -19.45
CA VAL A 48 8.36 -10.04 -20.28
C VAL A 48 8.00 -8.65 -19.81
N LYS A 49 8.35 -7.64 -20.59
CA LYS A 49 7.96 -6.24 -20.39
C LYS A 49 6.87 -5.85 -21.40
N ASN A 50 5.94 -5.03 -20.96
CA ASN A 50 4.92 -4.42 -21.80
C ASN A 50 4.92 -2.92 -21.50
N ASP A 51 5.16 -2.09 -22.52
CA ASP A 51 5.33 -0.64 -22.35
C ASP A 51 4.12 0.05 -21.72
N TYR A 52 2.90 -0.43 -21.99
CA TYR A 52 1.69 0.10 -21.37
C TYR A 52 1.65 -0.20 -19.87
N VAL A 53 1.99 -1.42 -19.47
CA VAL A 53 2.05 -1.82 -18.04
C VAL A 53 3.19 -1.09 -17.33
N GLU A 54 4.36 -0.96 -17.96
CA GLU A 54 5.48 -0.20 -17.38
C GLU A 54 5.11 1.26 -17.15
N GLY A 55 4.48 1.91 -18.14
CA GLY A 55 4.00 3.29 -18.02
C GLY A 55 2.95 3.44 -16.91
N TYR A 56 2.04 2.47 -16.77
CA TYR A 56 1.08 2.48 -15.67
C TYR A 56 1.75 2.33 -14.31
N LEU A 57 2.75 1.44 -14.20
CA LEU A 57 3.49 1.25 -12.94
C LEU A 57 4.28 2.50 -12.55
N ASP A 58 4.89 3.19 -13.51
CA ASP A 58 5.59 4.45 -13.25
C ASP A 58 4.61 5.53 -12.76
N ALA A 59 3.46 5.68 -13.41
CA ALA A 59 2.43 6.62 -12.99
C ALA A 59 1.85 6.26 -11.60
N LEU A 60 1.59 4.99 -11.34
CA LEU A 60 1.07 4.51 -10.06
C LEU A 60 2.05 4.78 -8.91
N ILE A 61 3.35 4.52 -9.13
CA ILE A 61 4.41 4.81 -8.16
C ILE A 61 4.49 6.33 -7.91
N GLU A 62 4.46 7.15 -8.95
CA GLU A 62 4.48 8.61 -8.81
C GLU A 62 3.29 9.11 -8.00
N GLN A 63 2.08 8.64 -8.29
CA GLN A 63 0.89 9.00 -7.51
C GLN A 63 0.98 8.55 -6.06
N PHE A 64 1.53 7.35 -5.82
CA PHE A 64 1.73 6.84 -4.48
C PHE A 64 2.75 7.68 -3.70
N GLU A 65 3.88 7.98 -4.28
CA GLU A 65 4.91 8.85 -3.64
C GLU A 65 4.33 10.21 -3.26
N LYS A 66 3.51 10.80 -4.13
CA LYS A 66 2.80 12.05 -3.87
C LYS A 66 1.80 11.94 -2.72
N LYS A 67 0.88 10.97 -2.80
CA LYS A 67 -0.26 10.87 -1.87
C LYS A 67 0.11 10.27 -0.52
N ALA A 68 1.06 9.35 -0.50
CA ALA A 68 1.56 8.75 0.74
C ALA A 68 2.69 9.56 1.39
N ALA A 69 3.26 10.55 0.68
CA ALA A 69 4.45 11.30 1.09
C ALA A 69 5.64 10.37 1.45
N ILE A 70 5.82 9.30 0.65
CA ILE A 70 6.83 8.27 0.85
C ILE A 70 7.60 8.10 -0.45
N THR A 71 8.93 8.08 -0.38
CA THR A 71 9.78 7.79 -1.55
C THR A 71 10.07 6.30 -1.65
N ILE A 72 9.91 5.73 -2.84
CA ILE A 72 10.32 4.36 -3.17
C ILE A 72 11.78 4.40 -3.65
N ASP A 73 12.71 3.95 -2.80
CA ASP A 73 14.15 4.07 -3.06
C ASP A 73 14.60 3.20 -4.25
N ASP A 74 14.06 1.99 -4.39
CA ASP A 74 14.34 1.08 -5.51
C ASP A 74 13.05 0.79 -6.31
N LYS A 75 12.76 1.69 -7.27
CA LYS A 75 11.57 1.60 -8.12
C LYS A 75 11.61 0.39 -9.04
N GLU A 76 12.80 0.01 -9.53
CA GLU A 76 12.94 -1.15 -10.43
C GLU A 76 12.68 -2.46 -9.68
N GLU A 77 13.21 -2.62 -8.48
CA GLU A 77 12.92 -3.79 -7.64
C GLU A 77 11.42 -3.85 -7.28
N PHE A 78 10.82 -2.71 -6.93
CA PHE A 78 9.38 -2.64 -6.67
C PHE A 78 8.57 -3.03 -7.93
N LYS A 79 8.89 -2.45 -9.10
CA LYS A 79 8.23 -2.80 -10.36
C LYS A 79 8.40 -4.27 -10.71
N LYS A 80 9.59 -4.84 -10.53
CA LYS A 80 9.84 -6.26 -10.74
C LYS A 80 8.89 -7.14 -9.93
N ASN A 81 8.61 -6.77 -8.68
CA ASN A 81 7.72 -7.53 -7.81
C ASN A 81 6.24 -7.49 -8.25
N ILE A 82 5.73 -6.35 -8.72
CA ILE A 82 4.31 -6.18 -9.08
C ILE A 82 4.01 -6.45 -10.56
N ARG A 83 5.02 -6.35 -11.44
CA ARG A 83 4.89 -6.45 -12.90
C ARG A 83 4.10 -7.66 -13.36
N HIS A 84 4.41 -8.84 -12.84
CA HIS A 84 3.74 -10.08 -13.27
C HIS A 84 2.25 -10.07 -12.97
N HIS A 85 1.87 -9.54 -11.82
CA HIS A 85 0.45 -9.39 -11.48
C HIS A 85 -0.24 -8.42 -12.43
N MET A 86 0.34 -7.24 -12.65
CA MET A 86 -0.23 -6.23 -13.53
C MET A 86 -0.26 -6.64 -14.99
N LEU A 87 0.72 -7.39 -15.46
CA LEU A 87 0.73 -7.94 -16.82
C LEU A 87 -0.37 -8.99 -17.01
N SER A 88 -0.54 -9.88 -16.04
CA SER A 88 -1.64 -10.85 -16.02
C SER A 88 -3.01 -10.15 -16.03
N LEU A 89 -3.18 -9.13 -15.17
CA LEU A 89 -4.41 -8.33 -15.09
C LEU A 89 -4.67 -7.58 -16.41
N TYR A 90 -3.65 -6.93 -16.98
CA TYR A 90 -3.72 -6.26 -18.27
C TYR A 90 -4.25 -7.20 -19.36
N ARG A 91 -3.68 -8.41 -19.47
CA ARG A 91 -4.09 -9.41 -20.46
C ARG A 91 -5.52 -9.88 -20.21
N ARG A 92 -5.92 -10.16 -18.98
CA ARG A 92 -7.29 -10.55 -18.63
C ARG A 92 -8.29 -9.50 -19.07
N ILE A 93 -8.05 -8.24 -18.75
CA ILE A 93 -8.94 -7.14 -19.16
C ILE A 93 -8.94 -6.96 -20.67
N ARG A 94 -7.77 -6.92 -21.28
CA ARG A 94 -7.59 -6.70 -22.72
C ARG A 94 -8.31 -7.73 -23.59
N TYR A 95 -8.28 -9.00 -23.13
CA TYR A 95 -8.86 -10.13 -23.90
C TYR A 95 -10.18 -10.63 -23.31
N HIS A 96 -10.81 -9.85 -22.45
CA HIS A 96 -12.12 -10.13 -21.85
C HIS A 96 -12.20 -11.48 -21.10
N PHE A 97 -11.10 -11.92 -20.51
CA PHE A 97 -11.14 -13.03 -19.56
C PHE A 97 -11.72 -12.56 -18.22
N PRO A 98 -12.38 -13.46 -17.48
CA PRO A 98 -12.91 -13.09 -16.17
C PRO A 98 -11.81 -12.54 -15.27
N VAL A 99 -11.97 -11.31 -14.86
CA VAL A 99 -11.24 -10.77 -13.69
C VAL A 99 -12.02 -11.31 -12.51
N GLU A 100 -11.39 -12.18 -11.72
CA GLU A 100 -12.08 -12.80 -10.57
C GLU A 100 -12.65 -11.71 -9.67
N THR A 101 -13.96 -11.55 -9.71
CA THR A 101 -14.73 -10.92 -8.65
C THR A 101 -14.85 -11.98 -7.55
N GLY A 102 -13.71 -12.35 -6.95
CA GLY A 102 -13.68 -13.33 -5.87
C GLY A 102 -14.63 -12.86 -4.78
N GLN A 103 -15.32 -13.82 -4.16
CA GLN A 103 -16.01 -13.55 -2.90
C GLN A 103 -15.02 -12.82 -2.00
N GLU A 104 -15.44 -11.67 -1.46
CA GLU A 104 -14.68 -10.94 -0.46
C GLU A 104 -14.00 -11.94 0.47
N PRO A 105 -12.69 -11.80 0.75
CA PRO A 105 -12.02 -12.70 1.68
C PRO A 105 -12.81 -12.63 2.98
N SER A 106 -13.65 -13.64 3.22
CA SER A 106 -14.60 -13.64 4.30
C SER A 106 -13.85 -13.50 5.62
N GLY A 107 -13.79 -12.28 6.15
CA GLY A 107 -13.31 -12.00 7.47
C GLY A 107 -12.24 -10.93 7.66
N PHE A 108 -11.67 -10.33 6.59
CA PHE A 108 -10.71 -9.23 6.72
C PHE A 108 -11.00 -8.17 5.68
N SER A 109 -11.57 -7.04 6.10
CA SER A 109 -11.74 -5.88 5.27
C SER A 109 -10.40 -5.13 5.20
N ILE A 110 -9.60 -5.41 4.17
CA ILE A 110 -8.44 -4.57 3.80
C ILE A 110 -8.94 -3.18 3.37
N GLU A 111 -10.18 -3.09 2.95
CA GLU A 111 -10.83 -1.89 2.41
C GLU A 111 -10.86 -0.70 3.38
N ASP A 112 -10.93 -0.96 4.68
CA ASP A 112 -10.94 0.08 5.71
C ASP A 112 -9.53 0.55 6.11
N GLU A 113 -8.47 -0.04 5.56
CA GLU A 113 -7.10 0.34 5.91
C GLU A 113 -6.66 1.64 5.22
N PRO A 114 -5.95 2.51 5.94
CA PRO A 114 -5.45 3.78 5.40
C PRO A 114 -4.63 3.60 4.12
N LEU A 115 -3.77 2.57 4.06
CA LEU A 115 -2.96 2.27 2.89
C LEU A 115 -3.82 1.91 1.67
N HIS A 116 -4.86 1.08 1.86
CA HIS A 116 -5.78 0.72 0.79
C HIS A 116 -6.48 1.95 0.22
N LYS A 117 -6.97 2.86 1.07
CA LYS A 117 -7.61 4.11 0.65
C LYS A 117 -6.68 5.00 -0.16
N VAL A 118 -5.41 5.13 0.27
CA VAL A 118 -4.40 5.88 -0.49
C VAL A 118 -4.14 5.24 -1.85
N VAL A 119 -3.95 3.92 -1.91
CA VAL A 119 -3.72 3.20 -3.17
C VAL A 119 -4.92 3.29 -4.11
N LYS A 120 -6.14 3.17 -3.58
CA LYS A 120 -7.37 3.34 -4.35
C LYS A 120 -7.45 4.73 -5.00
N ALA A 121 -7.06 5.77 -4.27
CA ALA A 121 -6.98 7.12 -4.83
C ALA A 121 -5.91 7.22 -5.93
N CYS A 122 -4.75 6.56 -5.76
CA CYS A 122 -3.71 6.51 -6.81
C CYS A 122 -4.19 5.81 -8.08
N VAL A 123 -4.84 4.65 -7.95
CA VAL A 123 -5.42 3.90 -9.08
C VAL A 123 -6.40 4.76 -9.85
N ARG A 124 -7.32 5.44 -9.15
CA ARG A 124 -8.31 6.31 -9.78
C ARG A 124 -7.66 7.46 -10.54
N ASP A 125 -6.62 8.09 -10.01
CA ASP A 125 -5.94 9.21 -10.69
C ASP A 125 -5.20 8.76 -11.95
N CYS A 126 -4.83 7.48 -12.05
CA CYS A 126 -4.22 6.90 -13.23
C CYS A 126 -5.24 6.54 -14.34
N GLU A 127 -6.55 6.46 -14.05
CA GLU A 127 -7.59 6.01 -15.01
C GLU A 127 -7.67 6.84 -16.29
N GLY A 128 -7.42 8.15 -16.18
CA GLY A 128 -7.48 9.07 -17.31
C GLY A 128 -6.40 8.80 -18.36
N CYS A 129 -5.19 8.41 -17.92
CA CYS A 129 -4.06 8.11 -18.79
C CYS A 129 -4.03 6.63 -19.21
N PHE A 130 -4.59 5.74 -18.38
CA PHE A 130 -4.54 4.29 -18.58
C PHE A 130 -5.95 3.66 -18.55
N PRO A 131 -6.77 3.91 -19.57
CA PRO A 131 -8.19 3.52 -19.60
C PRO A 131 -8.45 2.00 -19.53
N ILE A 132 -7.46 1.15 -19.84
CA ILE A 132 -7.57 -0.31 -19.67
C ILE A 132 -7.72 -0.67 -18.18
N PHE A 133 -7.07 0.06 -17.28
CA PHE A 133 -7.17 -0.14 -15.82
C PHE A 133 -8.26 0.70 -15.16
N LYS A 134 -9.22 1.20 -15.95
CA LYS A 134 -10.35 1.97 -15.42
C LYS A 134 -11.31 1.07 -14.64
N ALA A 135 -11.78 1.58 -13.49
CA ALA A 135 -12.78 0.90 -12.64
C ALA A 135 -12.34 -0.52 -12.24
N LEU A 136 -11.10 -0.67 -11.79
CA LEU A 136 -10.62 -1.97 -11.28
C LEU A 136 -11.53 -2.48 -10.16
N PRO A 137 -11.79 -3.82 -10.12
CA PRO A 137 -12.48 -4.44 -9.00
C PRO A 137 -11.75 -4.22 -7.68
N GLU A 138 -12.47 -4.14 -6.58
CA GLU A 138 -11.92 -3.82 -5.26
C GLU A 138 -10.83 -4.81 -4.82
N ASN A 139 -11.00 -6.10 -5.10
CA ASN A 139 -10.00 -7.11 -4.82
C ASN A 139 -8.66 -6.85 -5.56
N GLU A 140 -8.69 -6.34 -6.79
CA GLU A 140 -7.46 -5.98 -7.52
C GLU A 140 -6.76 -4.77 -6.87
N VAL A 141 -7.52 -3.79 -6.40
CA VAL A 141 -6.98 -2.67 -5.62
C VAL A 141 -6.36 -3.17 -4.31
N CYS A 142 -6.99 -4.14 -3.62
CA CYS A 142 -6.43 -4.77 -2.43
C CYS A 142 -5.09 -5.48 -2.73
N TYR A 143 -4.98 -6.15 -3.86
CA TYR A 143 -3.73 -6.79 -4.27
C TYR A 143 -2.62 -5.76 -4.53
N ILE A 144 -2.94 -4.69 -5.23
CA ILE A 144 -1.99 -3.58 -5.45
C ILE A 144 -1.54 -2.99 -4.11
N ALA A 145 -2.48 -2.73 -3.20
CA ALA A 145 -2.18 -2.22 -1.86
C ALA A 145 -1.26 -3.16 -1.06
N ALA A 146 -1.42 -4.49 -1.21
CA ALA A 146 -0.55 -5.46 -0.56
C ALA A 146 0.91 -5.38 -1.04
N TYR A 147 1.16 -5.05 -2.32
CA TYR A 147 2.54 -4.83 -2.81
C TYR A 147 3.17 -3.60 -2.16
N PHE A 148 2.45 -2.49 -2.08
CA PHE A 148 2.93 -1.29 -1.37
C PHE A 148 3.15 -1.56 0.11
N GLY A 149 2.21 -2.23 0.79
CA GLY A 149 2.33 -2.60 2.19
C GLY A 149 3.55 -3.46 2.48
N GLY A 150 3.80 -4.47 1.65
CA GLY A 150 5.00 -5.31 1.75
C GLY A 150 6.30 -4.51 1.61
N TYR A 151 6.34 -3.53 0.70
CA TYR A 151 7.48 -2.63 0.56
C TYR A 151 7.71 -1.78 1.82
N LEU A 152 6.65 -1.16 2.36
CA LEU A 152 6.73 -0.28 3.52
C LEU A 152 7.22 -1.01 4.78
N VAL A 153 6.74 -2.23 5.00
CA VAL A 153 7.17 -3.04 6.15
C VAL A 153 8.64 -3.43 6.02
N ASN A 154 9.10 -3.79 4.84
CA ASN A 154 10.52 -4.12 4.61
C ASN A 154 11.43 -2.92 4.91
N LYS A 155 11.01 -1.70 4.61
CA LYS A 155 11.76 -0.46 4.83
C LYS A 155 11.85 -0.06 6.31
N SER A 156 10.78 -0.25 7.10
CA SER A 156 10.67 0.24 8.49
C SER A 156 11.44 -0.59 9.53
N THR A 157 12.18 -1.60 9.10
CA THR A 157 12.63 -2.65 10.02
C THR A 157 14.14 -2.91 10.04
N THR A 158 14.93 -1.94 10.40
CA THR A 158 16.36 -2.13 10.71
C THR A 158 16.57 -2.22 12.23
N GLY A 159 16.97 -3.41 12.75
CA GLY A 159 17.55 -3.49 14.10
C GLY A 159 17.15 -4.62 15.05
N PHE A 160 16.35 -5.63 14.67
CA PHE A 160 16.00 -6.76 15.56
C PHE A 160 16.36 -8.12 14.96
N HIS A 161 16.69 -9.10 15.83
CA HIS A 161 16.82 -10.51 15.44
C HIS A 161 15.44 -11.00 14.94
N ARG A 162 15.35 -11.21 13.63
CA ARG A 162 14.13 -11.66 12.97
C ARG A 162 14.25 -13.08 12.53
N THR A 163 13.17 -13.84 12.68
CA THR A 163 13.06 -15.16 12.08
C THR A 163 12.91 -15.02 10.56
N ARG A 164 13.85 -15.57 9.82
CA ARG A 164 13.81 -15.57 8.35
C ARG A 164 12.87 -16.66 7.87
N VAL A 165 11.82 -16.28 7.16
CA VAL A 165 10.78 -17.19 6.70
C VAL A 165 10.76 -17.26 5.17
N LEU A 166 10.72 -18.49 4.65
CA LEU A 166 10.50 -18.74 3.24
C LEU A 166 9.03 -19.07 3.01
N LEU A 167 8.37 -18.32 2.11
CA LEU A 167 6.98 -18.63 1.72
C LEU A 167 6.97 -19.61 0.55
N VAL A 168 6.16 -20.67 0.67
CA VAL A 168 5.97 -21.68 -0.39
C VAL A 168 4.49 -21.75 -0.73
N CYS A 169 4.15 -21.35 -1.95
CA CYS A 169 2.76 -21.32 -2.41
C CYS A 169 2.64 -21.82 -3.85
N PRO A 170 1.75 -22.80 -4.14
CA PRO A 170 1.52 -23.27 -5.50
C PRO A 170 0.67 -22.30 -6.33
N ASN A 171 -0.12 -21.44 -5.70
CA ASN A 171 -1.13 -20.59 -6.36
C ASN A 171 -0.59 -19.25 -6.89
N GLY A 172 0.72 -19.11 -7.10
CA GLY A 172 1.32 -17.95 -7.74
C GLY A 172 1.65 -16.78 -6.78
N LEU A 173 2.22 -15.74 -7.37
CA LEU A 173 2.81 -14.61 -6.66
C LEU A 173 1.80 -13.74 -5.91
N THR A 174 0.58 -13.60 -6.42
CA THR A 174 -0.44 -12.70 -5.84
C THR A 174 -0.90 -13.18 -4.47
N VAL A 175 -1.28 -14.45 -4.36
CA VAL A 175 -1.75 -15.06 -3.09
C VAL A 175 -0.65 -15.02 -2.04
N SER A 176 0.59 -15.29 -2.44
CA SER A 176 1.72 -15.24 -1.52
C SER A 176 2.08 -13.81 -1.07
N ARG A 177 1.78 -12.79 -1.86
CA ARG A 177 1.94 -11.38 -1.45
C ARG A 177 0.90 -10.96 -0.41
N ILE A 178 -0.34 -11.39 -0.55
CA ILE A 178 -1.35 -11.17 0.49
C ILE A 178 -0.92 -11.85 1.78
N LEU A 179 -0.52 -13.11 1.70
CA LEU A 179 -0.03 -13.84 2.86
C LEU A 179 1.18 -13.15 3.51
N GLN A 180 2.13 -12.66 2.71
CA GLN A 180 3.27 -11.89 3.19
C GLN A 180 2.85 -10.62 3.91
N TYR A 181 1.92 -9.86 3.34
CA TYR A 181 1.39 -8.65 3.95
C TYR A 181 0.69 -8.93 5.29
N GLU A 182 -0.19 -9.94 5.31
CA GLU A 182 -0.85 -10.36 6.56
C GLU A 182 0.13 -10.87 7.62
N LEU A 183 1.17 -11.62 7.22
CA LEU A 183 2.21 -12.07 8.14
C LEU A 183 2.93 -10.89 8.79
N TYR A 184 3.33 -9.90 8.03
CA TYR A 184 3.97 -8.71 8.57
C TYR A 184 3.07 -7.90 9.51
N ARG A 185 1.77 -7.89 9.20
CA ARG A 185 0.76 -7.22 10.03
C ARG A 185 0.63 -7.84 11.42
N TYR A 186 0.64 -9.17 11.49
CA TYR A 186 0.43 -9.89 12.76
C TYR A 186 1.72 -10.26 13.48
N ILE A 187 2.85 -10.34 12.77
CA ILE A 187 4.10 -10.86 13.30
C ILE A 187 5.29 -10.00 12.86
N PRO A 188 5.53 -8.88 13.55
CA PRO A 188 6.58 -7.92 13.17
C PRO A 188 8.00 -8.49 13.28
N ASN A 189 8.20 -9.65 13.94
CA ASN A 189 9.51 -10.25 14.17
C ASN A 189 9.94 -11.25 13.08
N ILE A 190 9.23 -11.34 11.96
CA ILE A 190 9.63 -12.19 10.83
C ILE A 190 10.06 -11.36 9.64
N VAL A 191 10.95 -11.95 8.83
CA VAL A 191 11.34 -11.44 7.51
C VAL A 191 11.09 -12.52 6.48
N VAL A 192 10.28 -12.22 5.48
CA VAL A 192 10.10 -13.11 4.33
C VAL A 192 11.29 -12.94 3.40
N VAL A 193 12.20 -13.92 3.42
CA VAL A 193 13.42 -13.93 2.59
C VAL A 193 13.17 -14.31 1.14
N GLY A 194 12.00 -14.86 0.86
CA GLY A 194 11.58 -15.19 -0.51
C GLY A 194 10.23 -15.85 -0.56
N THR A 195 9.64 -15.80 -1.75
CA THR A 195 8.43 -16.52 -2.08
C THR A 195 8.71 -17.39 -3.30
N ILE A 196 8.47 -18.68 -3.20
CA ILE A 196 8.81 -19.67 -4.22
C ILE A 196 7.70 -20.70 -4.40
N SER A 197 7.69 -21.37 -5.55
CA SER A 197 6.86 -22.55 -5.78
C SER A 197 7.48 -23.80 -5.15
N VAL A 198 6.66 -24.86 -5.02
CA VAL A 198 7.15 -26.15 -4.51
C VAL A 198 8.27 -26.72 -5.36
N SER A 199 8.19 -26.56 -6.67
CA SER A 199 9.21 -27.03 -7.61
C SER A 199 10.58 -26.35 -7.46
N GLN A 200 10.59 -25.10 -7.00
CA GLN A 200 11.79 -24.31 -6.77
C GLN A 200 12.45 -24.58 -5.40
N LEU A 201 11.70 -25.20 -4.48
CA LEU A 201 12.18 -25.41 -3.11
C LEU A 201 13.48 -26.25 -3.02
N PRO A 202 13.66 -27.34 -3.81
CA PRO A 202 14.90 -28.14 -3.76
C PRO A 202 16.16 -27.38 -4.21
N THR A 203 15.99 -26.36 -5.06
CA THR A 203 17.10 -25.56 -5.62
C THR A 203 17.29 -24.22 -4.92
N CYS A 204 16.51 -23.95 -3.88
CA CYS A 204 16.56 -22.69 -3.17
C CYS A 204 17.87 -22.55 -2.37
N GLN A 205 18.65 -21.53 -2.71
CA GLN A 205 19.93 -21.22 -2.03
C GLN A 205 19.77 -20.16 -0.92
N LYS A 206 18.54 -19.66 -0.68
CA LYS A 206 18.29 -18.65 0.36
C LYS A 206 18.35 -19.29 1.74
N GLU A 207 19.02 -18.64 2.66
CA GLU A 207 19.02 -19.06 4.06
C GLU A 207 17.69 -18.66 4.72
N TYR A 208 17.05 -19.60 5.39
CA TYR A 208 15.82 -19.41 6.14
C TYR A 208 15.79 -20.24 7.42
N ASP A 209 15.05 -19.80 8.39
CA ASP A 209 14.91 -20.45 9.70
C ASP A 209 13.64 -21.34 9.75
N ALA A 210 12.61 -20.99 8.95
CA ALA A 210 11.36 -21.72 8.86
C ALA A 210 10.70 -21.56 7.48
N ILE A 211 9.77 -22.45 7.16
CA ILE A 211 8.93 -22.39 5.97
C ILE A 211 7.48 -22.16 6.41
N ILE A 212 6.81 -21.17 5.78
CA ILE A 212 5.35 -21.05 5.83
C ILE A 212 4.83 -21.48 4.46
N SER A 213 3.94 -22.46 4.44
CA SER A 213 3.43 -23.03 3.19
C SER A 213 1.90 -23.06 3.20
N THR A 214 1.29 -22.89 2.02
CA THR A 214 -0.15 -23.06 1.85
C THR A 214 -0.56 -24.52 1.55
N ILE A 215 0.41 -25.42 1.45
CA ILE A 215 0.22 -26.84 1.29
C ILE A 215 1.18 -27.64 2.17
N PRO A 216 0.85 -28.90 2.53
CA PRO A 216 1.76 -29.76 3.27
C PRO A 216 3.05 -30.08 2.51
N LEU A 217 4.19 -30.02 3.21
CA LEU A 217 5.53 -30.32 2.69
C LEU A 217 6.20 -31.40 3.56
N PRO A 218 5.83 -32.69 3.42
CA PRO A 218 6.23 -33.75 4.35
C PRO A 218 7.72 -34.00 4.43
N ASN A 219 8.48 -33.62 3.39
CA ASN A 219 9.93 -33.86 3.31
C ASN A 219 10.78 -32.73 3.91
N TYR A 220 10.15 -31.68 4.46
CA TYR A 220 10.84 -30.51 4.99
C TYR A 220 10.56 -30.36 6.49
N LYS A 221 11.58 -29.92 7.24
CA LYS A 221 11.45 -29.62 8.68
C LYS A 221 11.06 -28.16 8.90
N ARG A 222 10.44 -27.87 10.04
CA ARG A 222 9.99 -26.53 10.44
C ARG A 222 9.04 -25.89 9.43
N VAL A 223 8.09 -26.66 8.92
CA VAL A 223 7.05 -26.18 8.00
C VAL A 223 5.79 -25.87 8.78
N LEU A 224 5.29 -24.66 8.63
CA LEU A 224 4.00 -24.23 9.14
C LEU A 224 3.02 -24.13 7.98
N VAL A 225 1.99 -24.99 8.01
CA VAL A 225 0.95 -24.99 6.98
C VAL A 225 -0.19 -24.08 7.39
N VAL A 226 -0.51 -23.12 6.53
CA VAL A 226 -1.53 -22.09 6.74
C VAL A 226 -2.43 -21.97 5.52
N ASN A 227 -3.61 -21.38 5.68
CA ASN A 227 -4.45 -21.05 4.55
C ASN A 227 -3.87 -19.88 3.73
N PRO A 228 -4.13 -19.80 2.42
CA PRO A 228 -3.71 -18.68 1.56
C PRO A 228 -4.15 -17.32 2.12
N ILE A 229 -5.33 -17.27 2.72
CA ILE A 229 -5.85 -16.16 3.52
C ILE A 229 -5.84 -16.64 4.96
N LEU A 230 -5.13 -15.94 5.83
CA LEU A 230 -4.92 -16.37 7.20
C LEU A 230 -6.23 -16.43 7.97
N THR A 231 -6.56 -17.64 8.47
CA THR A 231 -7.62 -17.80 9.44
C THR A 231 -7.11 -17.48 10.84
N ARG A 232 -8.02 -17.32 11.81
CA ARG A 232 -7.65 -17.16 13.22
C ARG A 232 -6.74 -18.28 13.73
N MET A 233 -7.03 -19.50 13.33
CA MET A 233 -6.22 -20.67 13.71
C MET A 233 -4.82 -20.58 13.10
N ASP A 234 -4.69 -20.05 11.90
CA ASP A 234 -3.40 -19.88 11.25
C ASP A 234 -2.58 -18.80 11.96
N ILE A 235 -3.18 -17.65 12.27
CA ILE A 235 -2.53 -16.59 13.04
C ILE A 235 -2.05 -17.15 14.39
N GLN A 236 -2.89 -17.94 15.06
CA GLN A 236 -2.54 -18.59 16.32
C GLN A 236 -1.34 -19.55 16.18
N LYS A 237 -1.34 -20.39 15.15
CA LYS A 237 -0.22 -21.31 14.87
C LYS A 237 1.08 -20.55 14.64
N ILE A 238 1.01 -19.47 13.86
CA ILE A 238 2.17 -18.67 13.49
C ILE A 238 2.73 -17.94 14.71
N VAL A 239 1.86 -17.27 15.50
CA VAL A 239 2.27 -16.56 16.72
C VAL A 239 2.92 -17.54 17.71
N ASN A 240 2.34 -18.72 17.92
CA ASN A 240 2.90 -19.73 18.80
C ASN A 240 4.26 -20.28 18.30
N ALA A 241 4.45 -20.36 16.97
CA ALA A 241 5.68 -20.85 16.39
C ALA A 241 6.84 -19.84 16.47
N PHE A 242 6.54 -18.53 16.33
CA PHE A 242 7.57 -17.50 16.19
C PHE A 242 7.69 -16.53 17.38
N ASN A 243 6.76 -16.54 18.34
CA ASN A 243 6.82 -15.76 19.58
C ASN A 243 6.63 -16.65 20.83
N PRO A 244 7.55 -17.57 21.13
CA PRO A 244 7.34 -18.54 22.22
C PRO A 244 7.50 -17.97 23.63
N SER A 245 8.00 -16.76 23.84
CA SER A 245 8.52 -16.44 25.19
C SER A 245 8.03 -15.18 25.89
N ASP A 246 7.29 -14.24 25.25
CA ASP A 246 7.04 -12.95 25.94
C ASP A 246 5.67 -12.30 25.76
N SER A 247 4.66 -12.97 25.26
CA SER A 247 3.33 -12.37 25.25
C SER A 247 2.59 -12.67 26.54
N CYS A 248 2.42 -11.68 27.37
CA CYS A 248 1.73 -11.71 28.66
C CYS A 248 0.21 -12.07 28.56
N PHE A 249 -0.26 -12.41 27.37
CA PHE A 249 -1.64 -12.82 27.16
C PHE A 249 -1.69 -14.03 26.22
N ARG A 250 -2.12 -15.17 26.73
CA ARG A 250 -2.25 -16.40 25.94
C ARG A 250 -3.50 -16.31 25.04
N ILE A 251 -3.40 -16.79 23.81
CA ILE A 251 -4.54 -16.86 22.86
C ILE A 251 -5.73 -17.62 23.44
N SER A 252 -5.49 -18.58 24.35
CA SER A 252 -6.55 -19.22 25.13
C SER A 252 -7.39 -18.21 25.93
N GLU A 253 -6.79 -17.14 26.41
CA GLU A 253 -7.47 -16.07 27.16
C GLU A 253 -8.28 -15.16 26.23
N LEU A 254 -7.77 -14.85 25.04
CA LEU A 254 -8.51 -14.12 24.01
C LEU A 254 -9.74 -14.92 23.54
N THR A 255 -9.58 -16.21 23.30
CA THR A 255 -10.69 -17.11 22.94
C THR A 255 -11.73 -17.17 24.06
N THR A 256 -11.27 -17.24 25.31
CA THR A 256 -12.14 -17.22 26.49
C THR A 256 -12.88 -15.89 26.62
N LEU A 257 -12.19 -14.77 26.40
CA LEU A 257 -12.78 -13.43 26.39
C LEU A 257 -13.87 -13.29 25.33
N LEU A 258 -13.58 -13.74 24.11
CA LEU A 258 -14.54 -13.75 23.00
C LEU A 258 -15.77 -14.61 23.32
N HIS A 259 -15.59 -15.77 23.95
CA HIS A 259 -16.71 -16.60 24.40
C HIS A 259 -17.53 -15.92 25.50
N ILE A 260 -16.90 -15.20 26.42
CA ILE A 260 -17.59 -14.42 27.45
C ILE A 260 -18.41 -13.30 26.82
N ILE A 261 -17.83 -12.56 25.88
CA ILE A 261 -18.53 -11.47 25.17
C ILE A 261 -19.69 -12.03 24.33
N ASP A 262 -19.48 -13.13 23.61
CA ASP A 262 -20.52 -13.79 22.76
C ASP A 262 -21.72 -14.28 23.57
N ARG A 263 -21.53 -14.62 24.89
CA ARG A 263 -22.62 -15.05 25.78
C ARG A 263 -23.37 -13.91 26.43
N ASN A 264 -22.77 -12.73 26.55
CA ASN A 264 -23.30 -11.64 27.36
C ASN A 264 -23.66 -10.39 26.56
N ALA A 265 -23.30 -10.32 25.26
CA ALA A 265 -23.56 -9.17 24.40
C ALA A 265 -23.88 -9.59 22.97
N GLU A 266 -24.77 -8.87 22.35
CA GLU A 266 -25.04 -8.99 20.91
C GLU A 266 -23.97 -8.21 20.13
N ILE A 267 -23.14 -8.93 19.38
CA ILE A 267 -22.00 -8.33 18.69
C ILE A 267 -22.42 -7.92 17.29
N LYS A 268 -22.51 -6.60 17.03
CA LYS A 268 -22.86 -6.06 15.71
C LYS A 268 -21.88 -6.45 14.61
N ASN A 269 -20.58 -6.52 14.93
CA ASN A 269 -19.54 -6.93 13.98
C ASN A 269 -18.46 -7.75 14.71
N LYS A 270 -18.61 -9.07 14.66
CA LYS A 270 -17.73 -10.02 15.36
C LYS A 270 -16.30 -9.97 14.82
N ASN A 271 -16.12 -9.77 13.53
CA ASN A 271 -14.81 -9.71 12.90
C ASN A 271 -14.05 -8.44 13.31
N ARG A 272 -14.74 -7.30 13.35
CA ARG A 272 -14.16 -6.04 13.82
C ARG A 272 -13.74 -6.13 15.30
N LEU A 273 -14.60 -6.68 16.16
CA LEU A 273 -14.27 -6.86 17.57
C LEU A 273 -13.03 -7.72 17.77
N ILE A 274 -12.90 -8.82 17.00
CA ILE A 274 -11.75 -9.71 17.08
C ILE A 274 -10.49 -8.98 16.59
N HIS A 275 -10.60 -8.24 15.50
CA HIS A 275 -9.51 -7.44 14.98
C HIS A 275 -9.03 -6.43 16.04
N GLU A 276 -9.95 -5.71 16.66
CA GLU A 276 -9.64 -4.75 17.72
C GLU A 276 -9.03 -5.41 18.95
N LEU A 277 -9.53 -6.58 19.36
CA LEU A 277 -8.98 -7.35 20.49
C LEU A 277 -7.61 -7.95 20.18
N VAL A 278 -7.43 -8.59 19.01
CA VAL A 278 -6.11 -9.08 18.57
C VAL A 278 -5.13 -7.92 18.55
N SER A 279 -5.52 -6.85 17.94
CA SER A 279 -4.80 -5.60 17.87
C SER A 279 -4.46 -5.04 19.27
N LEU A 280 -5.38 -5.06 20.22
CA LEU A 280 -5.15 -4.57 21.58
C LEU A 280 -4.15 -5.45 22.36
N PHE A 281 -4.22 -6.78 22.22
CA PHE A 281 -3.45 -7.72 23.03
C PHE A 281 -2.09 -8.10 22.42
N TYR A 282 -1.96 -8.08 21.09
CA TYR A 282 -0.71 -8.42 20.41
C TYR A 282 0.16 -7.23 20.04
N THR A 283 -0.37 -5.99 20.12
CA THR A 283 0.37 -4.78 19.78
C THR A 283 0.77 -3.92 20.99
N LYS A 284 1.04 -4.50 22.16
CA LYS A 284 1.60 -3.74 23.28
C LYS A 284 3.07 -3.34 23.08
N ARG A 285 3.66 -3.57 21.89
CA ARG A 285 4.86 -2.88 21.42
C ARG A 285 4.43 -1.85 20.39
N GLU A 286 4.46 -0.59 20.81
CA GLU A 286 4.39 0.62 19.98
C GLU A 286 3.67 0.43 18.64
N ARG A 287 2.32 0.40 18.69
CA ARG A 287 1.57 0.86 17.53
C ARG A 287 2.13 2.26 17.24
N ALA A 288 2.61 2.48 16.05
CA ALA A 288 2.60 3.82 15.53
C ALA A 288 1.17 4.32 15.82
N LYS A 289 1.08 5.34 16.67
CA LYS A 289 -0.22 5.87 17.10
C LYS A 289 -0.91 6.32 15.82
N GLU A 290 -2.01 5.68 15.45
CA GLU A 290 -2.78 6.09 14.29
C GLU A 290 -3.33 7.48 14.56
N TYR A 291 -2.80 8.47 13.86
CA TYR A 291 -3.22 9.84 14.00
C TYR A 291 -4.29 10.16 12.95
N MET A 292 -5.42 10.64 13.39
CA MET A 292 -6.41 11.24 12.50
C MET A 292 -5.94 12.62 12.04
N LEU A 293 -6.41 13.09 10.90
CA LEU A 293 -6.06 14.42 10.38
C LEU A 293 -6.35 15.54 11.40
N LYS A 294 -7.49 15.44 12.09
CA LYS A 294 -7.90 16.38 13.15
C LYS A 294 -6.96 16.44 14.36
N ASP A 295 -6.27 15.32 14.66
CA ASP A 295 -5.31 15.27 15.78
C ASP A 295 -4.00 15.99 15.43
N LEU A 296 -3.67 16.04 14.13
CA LEU A 296 -2.43 16.63 13.62
C LEU A 296 -2.55 18.10 13.25
N ILE A 297 -3.78 18.59 12.94
CA ILE A 297 -4.05 19.97 12.52
C ILE A 297 -5.02 20.65 13.50
N PRO A 298 -4.66 20.90 14.75
CA PRO A 298 -5.45 21.71 15.65
C PRO A 298 -5.46 23.19 15.21
N LYS A 299 -6.37 23.99 15.77
CA LYS A 299 -6.61 25.39 15.36
C LYS A 299 -5.36 26.29 15.37
N ASP A 300 -4.47 26.09 16.30
CA ASP A 300 -3.21 26.83 16.46
C ASP A 300 -2.16 26.48 15.40
N LYS A 301 -2.32 25.36 14.69
CA LYS A 301 -1.48 24.97 13.55
C LYS A 301 -2.02 25.43 12.19
N ILE A 302 -3.08 26.23 12.18
CA ILE A 302 -3.62 26.83 10.95
C ILE A 302 -3.27 28.31 10.90
N ASN A 303 -2.48 28.72 9.91
CA ASN A 303 -2.13 30.10 9.65
C ASN A 303 -2.77 30.59 8.34
N VAL A 304 -3.17 31.86 8.34
CA VAL A 304 -3.72 32.52 7.15
C VAL A 304 -3.01 33.87 6.97
N VAL A 305 -2.44 34.08 5.80
CA VAL A 305 -1.78 35.34 5.43
C VAL A 305 -2.32 35.85 4.11
N LYS A 306 -2.18 37.14 3.85
CA LYS A 306 -2.64 37.70 2.60
C LYS A 306 -1.67 37.42 1.45
N HIS A 307 -0.37 37.60 1.71
CA HIS A 307 0.67 37.52 0.69
C HIS A 307 1.97 36.97 1.27
N VAL A 308 2.76 36.32 0.43
CA VAL A 308 4.16 35.93 0.72
C VAL A 308 5.03 36.25 -0.51
N GLU A 309 6.31 36.47 -0.30
CA GLU A 309 7.26 36.89 -1.35
C GLU A 309 7.48 35.79 -2.40
N ASN A 310 7.53 34.53 -1.98
CA ASN A 310 7.79 33.37 -2.83
C ASN A 310 7.38 32.08 -2.11
N TRP A 311 7.43 30.95 -2.85
CA TRP A 311 7.07 29.64 -2.32
C TRP A 311 7.99 29.14 -1.20
N GLN A 312 9.27 29.53 -1.18
CA GLN A 312 10.20 29.18 -0.09
C GLN A 312 9.71 29.82 1.21
N LYS A 313 9.33 31.09 1.14
CA LYS A 313 8.79 31.81 2.31
C LYS A 313 7.46 31.25 2.77
N ALA A 314 6.64 30.72 1.84
CA ALA A 314 5.41 30.03 2.18
C ALA A 314 5.71 28.75 2.98
N ILE A 315 6.68 27.93 2.55
CA ILE A 315 7.09 26.71 3.30
C ILE A 315 7.64 27.07 4.69
N GLU A 316 8.50 28.10 4.78
CA GLU A 316 9.03 28.55 6.06
C GLU A 316 7.90 28.96 7.03
N LEU A 317 6.95 29.76 6.57
CA LEU A 317 5.82 30.24 7.41
C LEU A 317 4.87 29.09 7.76
N ALA A 318 4.62 28.18 6.84
CA ALA A 318 3.79 27.00 7.08
C ALA A 318 4.39 26.08 8.15
N ALA A 319 5.72 25.99 8.19
CA ALA A 319 6.45 25.15 9.13
C ALA A 319 6.60 25.75 10.54
N GLN A 320 6.37 27.05 10.72
CA GLN A 320 6.58 27.72 12.02
C GLN A 320 5.85 27.08 13.21
N PRO A 321 4.57 26.65 13.10
CA PRO A 321 3.91 25.98 14.21
C PRO A 321 4.61 24.68 14.64
N LEU A 322 5.25 23.96 13.70
CA LEU A 322 5.98 22.72 13.99
C LEU A 322 7.37 22.98 14.58
N ILE A 323 7.99 24.13 14.30
CA ILE A 323 9.20 24.59 14.97
C ILE A 323 8.88 24.99 16.42
N GLN A 324 7.79 25.75 16.62
CA GLN A 324 7.40 26.25 17.95
C GLN A 324 7.06 25.12 18.92
N ASP A 325 6.45 24.02 18.44
CA ASP A 325 6.11 22.87 19.28
C ASP A 325 7.21 21.79 19.29
N HIS A 326 8.39 22.09 18.70
CA HIS A 326 9.53 21.17 18.60
C HIS A 326 9.24 19.87 17.85
N SER A 327 8.28 19.86 16.94
CA SER A 327 8.02 18.72 16.06
C SER A 327 9.11 18.54 15.02
N ILE A 328 9.65 19.66 14.52
CA ILE A 328 10.74 19.67 13.55
C ILE A 328 11.84 20.65 13.94
N GLU A 329 13.02 20.48 13.35
CA GLU A 329 14.15 21.39 13.42
C GLU A 329 14.25 22.26 12.15
N PRO A 330 14.97 23.42 12.20
CA PRO A 330 15.16 24.26 11.02
C PRO A 330 15.79 23.55 9.82
N SER A 331 16.59 22.49 10.04
CA SER A 331 17.16 21.63 9.01
C SER A 331 16.10 20.98 8.13
N TYR A 332 14.92 20.64 8.69
CA TYR A 332 13.82 20.05 7.95
C TYR A 332 13.22 21.02 6.92
N ILE A 333 13.12 22.29 7.25
CA ILE A 333 12.65 23.32 6.31
C ILE A 333 13.60 23.41 5.10
N THR A 334 14.91 23.43 5.38
CA THR A 334 15.94 23.46 4.33
C THR A 334 15.83 22.21 3.44
N ALA A 335 15.60 21.04 4.01
CA ALA A 335 15.43 19.80 3.27
C ALA A 335 14.19 19.85 2.35
N MET A 336 13.04 20.30 2.84
CA MET A 336 11.82 20.45 2.03
C MET A 336 12.05 21.40 0.83
N ILE A 337 12.68 22.55 1.06
CA ILE A 337 12.99 23.53 0.00
C ILE A 337 13.95 22.92 -1.02
N ASN A 338 14.99 22.21 -0.58
CA ASN A 338 15.95 21.59 -1.49
C ASN A 338 15.31 20.48 -2.33
N ASN A 339 14.44 19.65 -1.73
CA ASN A 339 13.70 18.62 -2.46
C ASN A 339 12.86 19.21 -3.59
N VAL A 340 12.18 20.34 -3.35
CA VAL A 340 11.40 21.03 -4.39
C VAL A 340 12.31 21.60 -5.49
N LYS A 341 13.49 22.11 -5.15
CA LYS A 341 14.46 22.62 -6.14
C LYS A 341 15.01 21.51 -7.02
N GLU A 342 15.27 20.34 -6.46
CA GLU A 342 15.86 19.20 -7.17
C GLU A 342 14.84 18.42 -8.01
N HIS A 343 13.62 18.23 -7.48
CA HIS A 343 12.62 17.35 -8.08
C HIS A 343 11.42 18.11 -8.70
N GLY A 344 11.46 19.45 -8.67
CA GLY A 344 10.36 20.28 -9.20
C GLY A 344 9.13 20.31 -8.26
N PRO A 345 7.95 20.68 -8.79
CA PRO A 345 6.73 20.89 -7.99
C PRO A 345 5.99 19.58 -7.63
N TYR A 346 6.72 18.50 -7.36
CA TYR A 346 6.16 17.17 -7.06
C TYR A 346 5.24 17.17 -5.84
N ILE A 347 5.42 18.14 -4.93
CA ILE A 347 4.61 18.28 -3.71
C ILE A 347 3.20 18.83 -3.96
N VAL A 348 2.86 19.24 -5.19
CA VAL A 348 1.51 19.71 -5.53
C VAL A 348 0.61 18.50 -5.70
N LEU A 349 -0.32 18.30 -4.74
CA LEU A 349 -1.26 17.18 -4.73
C LEU A 349 -2.42 17.40 -5.69
N ASP A 350 -2.98 18.61 -5.70
CA ASP A 350 -4.12 19.03 -6.52
C ASP A 350 -3.98 20.52 -6.84
N ASP A 351 -4.87 21.06 -7.69
CA ASP A 351 -4.88 22.49 -7.99
C ASP A 351 -4.90 23.32 -6.70
N TYR A 352 -3.94 24.22 -6.57
CA TYR A 352 -3.77 25.15 -5.45
C TYR A 352 -3.35 24.54 -4.11
N PHE A 353 -3.10 23.21 -4.02
CA PHE A 353 -2.77 22.53 -2.78
C PHE A 353 -1.41 21.84 -2.85
N ALA A 354 -0.51 22.18 -1.94
CA ALA A 354 0.82 21.55 -1.84
C ALA A 354 1.04 20.89 -0.48
N LEU A 355 1.76 19.77 -0.48
CA LEU A 355 2.16 18.99 0.69
C LEU A 355 3.70 18.95 0.80
N PRO A 356 4.38 20.01 1.24
CA PRO A 356 5.82 19.96 1.47
C PRO A 356 6.19 18.95 2.54
N HIS A 357 7.11 18.05 2.20
CA HIS A 357 7.66 17.03 3.09
C HIS A 357 9.11 16.68 2.69
N ALA A 358 9.84 16.03 3.59
CA ALA A 358 11.19 15.53 3.34
C ALA A 358 11.40 14.18 4.03
N LYS A 359 12.56 13.54 3.82
CA LYS A 359 12.88 12.24 4.41
C LYS A 359 12.87 12.28 5.94
N VAL A 360 12.48 11.18 6.56
CA VAL A 360 12.31 11.02 8.02
C VAL A 360 13.58 11.37 8.83
N ASP A 361 14.76 11.11 8.26
CA ASP A 361 16.05 11.23 8.98
C ASP A 361 16.57 12.66 9.10
N VAL A 362 15.84 13.68 8.65
CA VAL A 362 16.33 15.06 8.55
C VAL A 362 15.56 16.00 9.48
N GLY A 363 15.81 15.93 10.79
CA GLY A 363 15.33 16.94 11.74
C GLY A 363 13.84 16.85 12.06
N VAL A 364 13.27 15.63 12.11
CA VAL A 364 11.92 15.39 12.60
C VAL A 364 11.99 14.72 13.98
N ASN A 365 11.36 15.34 14.98
CA ASN A 365 11.33 14.84 16.36
C ASN A 365 10.02 14.09 16.68
N LYS A 366 8.91 14.52 16.10
CA LYS A 366 7.60 13.86 16.26
C LYS A 366 6.71 14.10 15.04
N LEU A 367 5.77 13.20 14.82
CA LEU A 367 4.76 13.34 13.77
C LEU A 367 3.97 14.64 13.96
N GLY A 368 3.82 15.43 12.92
CA GLY A 368 3.10 16.69 12.97
C GLY A 368 2.67 17.20 11.61
N MET A 369 1.58 17.96 11.60
CA MET A 369 1.12 18.70 10.42
C MET A 369 0.81 20.15 10.77
N SER A 370 1.00 21.05 9.81
CA SER A 370 0.60 22.46 9.93
C SER A 370 0.18 23.02 8.60
N LEU A 371 -0.80 23.91 8.62
CA LEU A 371 -1.47 24.45 7.44
C LEU A 371 -1.23 25.95 7.33
N LEU A 372 -0.79 26.40 6.15
CA LEU A 372 -0.77 27.80 5.77
C LEU A 372 -1.69 28.03 4.58
N VAL A 373 -2.57 29.01 4.68
CA VAL A 373 -3.35 29.51 3.55
C VAL A 373 -2.82 30.91 3.17
N VAL A 374 -2.41 31.06 1.91
CA VAL A 374 -2.03 32.34 1.32
C VAL A 374 -3.14 32.77 0.38
N LYS A 375 -3.75 33.96 0.63
CA LYS A 375 -4.91 34.41 -0.18
C LYS A 375 -4.51 34.74 -1.61
N ASP A 376 -3.36 35.38 -1.79
CA ASP A 376 -2.79 35.61 -3.10
C ASP A 376 -2.08 34.33 -3.57
N GLU A 377 -2.27 33.98 -4.85
CA GLU A 377 -1.64 32.78 -5.41
C GLU A 377 -0.11 32.89 -5.39
N VAL A 378 0.55 31.82 -4.98
CA VAL A 378 2.01 31.69 -4.95
C VAL A 378 2.44 30.80 -6.10
N ASP A 379 3.33 31.30 -6.95
CA ASP A 379 3.93 30.51 -8.02
C ASP A 379 4.96 29.51 -7.43
N LEU A 380 4.63 28.22 -7.51
CA LEU A 380 5.54 27.13 -7.15
C LEU A 380 6.05 26.45 -8.41
N LEU A 381 7.10 27.05 -9.02
CA LEU A 381 7.74 26.55 -10.24
C LEU A 381 6.74 26.31 -11.40
N GLY A 382 5.89 27.29 -11.67
CA GLY A 382 4.87 27.26 -12.74
C GLY A 382 3.53 26.65 -12.31
N ARG A 383 3.36 26.32 -11.03
CA ARG A 383 2.09 25.82 -10.47
C ARG A 383 1.54 26.82 -9.45
N PRO A 384 0.29 27.31 -9.62
CA PRO A 384 -0.32 28.21 -8.64
C PRO A 384 -0.72 27.42 -7.38
N VAL A 385 -0.31 27.92 -6.20
CA VAL A 385 -0.60 27.29 -4.90
C VAL A 385 -1.10 28.34 -3.92
N ASN A 386 -2.19 28.03 -3.20
CA ASN A 386 -2.72 28.84 -2.11
C ASN A 386 -2.58 28.15 -0.74
N VAL A 387 -2.55 26.82 -0.72
CA VAL A 387 -2.59 26.02 0.51
C VAL A 387 -1.31 25.20 0.63
N PHE A 388 -0.56 25.41 1.69
CA PHE A 388 0.66 24.69 2.01
C PHE A 388 0.42 23.90 3.29
N LEU A 389 0.36 22.57 3.19
CA LEU A 389 0.23 21.65 4.33
C LEU A 389 1.55 20.95 4.57
N ILE A 390 2.28 21.36 5.61
CA ILE A 390 3.53 20.70 5.98
C ILE A 390 3.22 19.36 6.64
N LEU A 391 3.97 18.33 6.25
CA LEU A 391 3.94 17.02 6.87
C LEU A 391 5.34 16.66 7.37
N ALA A 392 5.45 16.39 8.67
CA ALA A 392 6.64 15.86 9.34
C ALA A 392 6.35 14.43 9.79
N THR A 393 7.08 13.44 9.27
CA THR A 393 6.86 12.01 9.55
C THR A 393 8.02 11.42 10.33
N VAL A 394 7.73 10.53 11.28
CA VAL A 394 8.74 9.80 12.09
C VAL A 394 8.93 8.36 11.59
N ASP A 395 8.02 7.87 10.78
CA ASP A 395 8.04 6.53 10.17
C ASP A 395 7.26 6.50 8.85
N SER A 396 7.19 5.33 8.22
CA SER A 396 6.54 5.16 6.90
C SER A 396 5.04 4.90 6.95
N THR A 397 4.40 4.87 8.13
CA THR A 397 3.01 4.38 8.26
C THR A 397 2.10 5.22 9.14
N SER A 398 2.61 5.84 10.20
CA SER A 398 1.80 6.57 11.21
C SER A 398 0.96 7.71 10.65
N HIS A 399 1.37 8.31 9.53
CA HIS A 399 0.68 9.43 8.88
C HIS A 399 -0.33 9.00 7.80
N LEU A 400 -0.35 7.72 7.40
CA LEU A 400 -1.17 7.24 6.27
C LEU A 400 -2.67 7.46 6.49
N ASN A 401 -3.16 7.31 7.72
CA ASN A 401 -4.57 7.53 8.02
C ASN A 401 -4.97 9.02 7.81
N ALA A 402 -4.12 9.93 8.26
CA ALA A 402 -4.34 11.36 8.04
C ALA A 402 -4.29 11.74 6.55
N LEU A 403 -3.39 11.13 5.77
CA LEU A 403 -3.30 11.35 4.32
C LEU A 403 -4.46 10.70 3.55
N ALA A 404 -4.94 9.54 3.99
CA ALA A 404 -6.15 8.93 3.43
C ALA A 404 -7.36 9.86 3.59
N THR A 405 -7.56 10.39 4.81
CA THR A 405 -8.61 11.39 5.10
C THR A 405 -8.43 12.66 4.26
N LEU A 406 -7.21 13.18 4.17
CA LEU A 406 -6.92 14.35 3.33
C LEU A 406 -7.28 14.09 1.86
N SER A 407 -6.92 12.94 1.33
CA SER A 407 -7.25 12.55 -0.05
C SER A 407 -8.77 12.47 -0.28
N GLU A 408 -9.53 11.96 0.68
CA GLU A 408 -11.00 11.94 0.62
C GLU A 408 -11.57 13.36 0.62
N ILE A 409 -11.05 14.25 1.45
CA ILE A 409 -11.47 15.66 1.51
C ILE A 409 -11.19 16.37 0.17
N LEU A 410 -10.00 16.21 -0.40
CA LEU A 410 -9.59 16.88 -1.64
C LEU A 410 -10.30 16.34 -2.90
N ASN A 411 -11.00 15.21 -2.82
CA ASN A 411 -11.82 14.72 -3.94
C ASN A 411 -13.02 15.62 -4.25
N ASP A 412 -13.51 16.40 -3.29
CA ASP A 412 -14.56 17.38 -3.53
C ASP A 412 -13.96 18.78 -3.73
N ARG A 413 -14.11 19.33 -4.94
CA ARG A 413 -13.65 20.69 -5.29
C ARG A 413 -14.20 21.77 -4.36
N LYS A 414 -15.39 21.58 -3.78
CA LYS A 414 -15.95 22.53 -2.81
C LYS A 414 -15.09 22.63 -1.56
N ASN A 415 -14.53 21.51 -1.12
CA ASN A 415 -13.62 21.50 0.03
C ASN A 415 -12.33 22.26 -0.26
N ILE A 416 -11.77 22.12 -1.48
CA ILE A 416 -10.59 22.88 -1.89
C ILE A 416 -10.86 24.38 -1.82
N GLU A 417 -12.01 24.86 -2.30
CA GLU A 417 -12.38 26.28 -2.21
C GLU A 417 -12.55 26.76 -0.77
N ILE A 418 -13.03 25.90 0.15
CA ILE A 418 -13.12 26.26 1.57
C ILE A 418 -11.71 26.38 2.18
N PHE A 419 -10.76 25.51 1.83
CA PHE A 419 -9.37 25.68 2.26
C PHE A 419 -8.77 27.00 1.71
N ARG A 420 -8.98 27.31 0.43
CA ARG A 420 -8.49 28.55 -0.21
C ARG A 420 -9.10 29.81 0.41
N SER A 421 -10.33 29.73 0.91
CA SER A 421 -10.98 30.89 1.55
C SER A 421 -10.23 31.37 2.81
N GLY A 422 -9.46 30.49 3.46
CA GLY A 422 -8.74 30.76 4.69
C GLY A 422 -9.66 30.97 5.90
N ASP A 423 -10.94 30.56 5.83
CA ASP A 423 -11.81 30.55 6.98
C ASP A 423 -11.46 29.36 7.89
N LYS A 424 -10.71 29.66 8.94
CA LYS A 424 -10.24 28.64 9.90
C LYS A 424 -11.38 27.83 10.51
N LYS A 425 -12.57 28.40 10.70
CA LYS A 425 -13.71 27.71 11.28
C LYS A 425 -14.23 26.64 10.31
N ASN A 426 -14.48 27.02 9.06
CA ASN A 426 -14.97 26.11 8.03
C ASN A 426 -13.94 25.03 7.69
N ILE A 427 -12.65 25.36 7.67
CA ILE A 427 -11.55 24.39 7.49
C ILE A 427 -11.59 23.33 8.60
N LEU A 428 -11.69 23.75 9.87
CA LEU A 428 -11.76 22.82 11.00
C LEU A 428 -13.04 21.99 11.00
N GLU A 429 -14.17 22.55 10.59
CA GLU A 429 -15.43 21.80 10.45
C GLU A 429 -15.28 20.68 9.43
N ILE A 430 -14.64 20.93 8.28
CA ILE A 430 -14.36 19.88 7.29
C ILE A 430 -13.42 18.83 7.87
N ILE A 431 -12.28 19.21 8.43
CA ILE A 431 -11.30 18.27 9.00
C ILE A 431 -11.95 17.38 10.08
N ASN A 432 -12.92 17.92 10.85
CA ASN A 432 -13.59 17.16 11.91
C ASN A 432 -14.78 16.30 11.40
N SER A 433 -15.26 16.52 10.18
CA SER A 433 -16.40 15.80 9.61
C SER A 433 -16.03 14.46 8.98
N TYR A 434 -14.76 14.29 8.71
CA TYR A 434 -14.15 13.05 8.20
C TYR A 434 -13.43 12.31 9.32
#